data_e8cb04e6ec474952015620ed38f53b94
#
_entry.id   e8cb04e6ec474952015620ed38f53b94
#
_cell.length_a   1.000
_cell.length_b   1.000
_cell.length_c   1.000
_cell.angle_alpha   90.00
_cell.angle_beta   90.00
_cell.angle_gamma   90.00
#
_symmetry.space_group_name_H-M   'P 1'
#
loop_
_entity.id
_entity.type
_entity.pdbx_description
1 polymer ?
#
loop_
_entity_poly.entity_id
_entity_poly.type
_entity_poly.pdbx_seq_one_letter_code
_entity_poly.pdbx_strand_id
1 'polypeptide(L)'
;ESDTKAWVRFRYPRWMYAGPAICGIPIEAGRGFLHGWYAQNGVSLNNPRLGFVCVSEDVTGQFGLCGYFKEYDHNLSPDERLIFSPDERVPLYDATAQPAPPQSEWNEVRLLKATRNYAVEYIRNGIASLIEVVGDARAEALACRAARLTGLQHYSVMAATIGAVDGG
;
A
#
# COMPACT_ATOMS: atom_id res chain seq x y z
N GLU A 1 12.07 17.15 7.89
CA GLU A 1 10.70 17.58 7.57
C GLU A 1 10.62 19.10 7.53
N SER A 2 9.77 19.61 6.66
CA SER A 2 9.39 21.03 6.59
C SER A 2 7.88 21.11 6.54
N ASP A 3 7.29 22.29 6.70
CA ASP A 3 5.83 22.49 6.64
C ASP A 3 5.20 22.03 5.32
N THR A 4 6.03 21.86 4.27
CA THR A 4 5.57 21.49 2.92
C THR A 4 6.09 20.13 2.44
N LYS A 5 6.88 19.40 3.24
CA LYS A 5 7.51 18.14 2.81
C LYS A 5 7.52 17.12 3.95
N ALA A 6 6.95 15.94 3.72
CA ALA A 6 6.93 14.83 4.67
C ALA A 6 7.48 13.55 4.04
N TRP A 7 8.58 13.03 4.59
CA TRP A 7 9.18 11.78 4.16
C TRP A 7 8.41 10.57 4.68
N VAL A 8 8.27 9.55 3.83
CA VAL A 8 7.64 8.27 4.13
C VAL A 8 8.59 7.16 3.73
N ARG A 9 8.90 6.26 4.66
CA ARG A 9 9.66 5.05 4.42
C ARG A 9 8.93 3.86 5.00
N PHE A 10 8.59 2.89 4.15
CA PHE A 10 7.91 1.69 4.59
C PHE A 10 8.89 0.67 5.17
N ARG A 11 8.46 0.01 6.24
CA ARG A 11 9.22 -1.08 6.86
C ARG A 11 8.84 -2.41 6.21
N TYR A 12 9.81 -3.29 6.07
CA TYR A 12 9.57 -4.68 5.70
C TYR A 12 9.35 -5.55 6.93
N PRO A 13 8.60 -6.65 6.80
CA PRO A 13 7.79 -7.02 5.63
C PRO A 13 6.57 -6.11 5.51
N ARG A 14 6.21 -5.75 4.29
CA ARG A 14 4.94 -5.07 4.04
C ARG A 14 3.80 -6.09 4.06
N TRP A 15 2.66 -5.69 4.60
CA TRP A 15 1.49 -6.58 4.70
C TRP A 15 1.00 -7.10 3.34
N MET A 16 1.22 -6.35 2.25
CA MET A 16 0.83 -6.72 0.89
C MET A 16 1.76 -7.76 0.27
N TYR A 17 3.03 -7.78 0.70
CA TYR A 17 4.08 -8.57 0.09
C TYR A 17 4.84 -9.31 1.19
N ALA A 18 4.22 -10.36 1.71
CA ALA A 18 4.84 -11.16 2.76
C ALA A 18 5.97 -12.03 2.20
N GLY A 19 7.13 -11.98 2.85
CA GLY A 19 8.26 -12.83 2.54
C GLY A 19 8.79 -12.68 1.11
N PRO A 20 9.17 -13.79 0.47
CA PRO A 20 9.77 -13.80 -0.88
C PRO A 20 8.82 -13.37 -2.01
N ALA A 21 7.53 -13.25 -1.75
CA ALA A 21 6.52 -12.89 -2.76
C ALA A 21 6.83 -11.56 -3.46
N ILE A 22 7.48 -10.63 -2.78
CA ILE A 22 7.88 -9.34 -3.37
C ILE A 22 8.82 -9.51 -4.57
N CYS A 23 9.67 -10.54 -4.57
CA CYS A 23 10.61 -10.77 -5.67
C CYS A 23 9.93 -11.21 -6.97
N GLY A 24 8.70 -11.70 -6.88
CA GLY A 24 7.90 -12.13 -8.04
C GLY A 24 6.95 -11.07 -8.57
N ILE A 25 6.90 -9.88 -7.98
CA ILE A 25 5.96 -8.82 -8.38
C ILE A 25 6.62 -7.95 -9.47
N PRO A 26 5.97 -7.80 -10.64
CA PRO A 26 6.45 -6.90 -11.67
C PRO A 26 6.49 -5.44 -11.16
N ILE A 27 7.48 -4.68 -11.61
CA ILE A 27 7.63 -3.26 -11.23
C ILE A 27 6.39 -2.45 -11.60
N GLU A 28 5.71 -2.80 -12.68
CA GLU A 28 4.48 -2.17 -13.14
C GLU A 28 3.34 -2.29 -12.13
N ALA A 29 3.27 -3.41 -11.40
CA ALA A 29 2.27 -3.59 -10.34
C ALA A 29 2.52 -2.62 -9.17
N GLY A 30 3.78 -2.44 -8.76
CA GLY A 30 4.17 -1.45 -7.77
C GLY A 30 3.86 -0.03 -8.21
N ARG A 31 4.18 0.31 -9.46
CA ARG A 31 3.90 1.62 -10.06
C ARG A 31 2.41 1.88 -10.22
N GLY A 32 1.64 0.88 -10.63
CA GLY A 32 0.17 0.96 -10.67
C GLY A 32 -0.42 1.30 -9.31
N PHE A 33 0.13 0.72 -8.25
CA PHE A 33 -0.25 1.03 -6.89
C PHE A 33 0.08 2.48 -6.49
N LEU A 34 1.25 2.98 -6.87
CA LEU A 34 1.63 4.37 -6.62
C LEU A 34 0.71 5.35 -7.37
N HIS A 35 0.36 5.06 -8.62
CA HIS A 35 -0.58 5.87 -9.41
C HIS A 35 -2.00 5.83 -8.83
N GLY A 36 -2.47 4.66 -8.42
CA GLY A 36 -3.84 4.50 -7.89
C GLY A 36 -4.02 5.05 -6.47
N TRP A 37 -2.96 5.11 -5.68
CA TRP A 37 -3.03 5.54 -4.28
C TRP A 37 -2.33 6.86 -4.04
N TYR A 38 -1.00 6.90 -4.21
CA TYR A 38 -0.19 8.05 -3.80
C TYR A 38 -0.47 9.29 -4.64
N ALA A 39 -0.62 9.13 -5.95
CA ALA A 39 -1.01 10.22 -6.85
C ALA A 39 -2.42 10.76 -6.56
N GLN A 40 -3.28 9.96 -5.91
CA GLN A 40 -4.65 10.35 -5.59
C GLN A 40 -4.82 10.93 -4.17
N ASN A 41 -3.80 10.92 -3.35
CA ASN A 41 -3.90 11.45 -1.99
C ASN A 41 -4.30 12.93 -1.96
N GLY A 42 -3.74 13.75 -2.85
CA GLY A 42 -4.12 15.16 -2.96
C GLY A 42 -5.59 15.34 -3.31
N VAL A 43 -6.13 14.51 -4.20
CA VAL A 43 -7.56 14.51 -4.56
C VAL A 43 -8.43 14.12 -3.37
N SER A 44 -8.07 13.02 -2.69
CA SER A 44 -8.81 12.51 -1.53
C SER A 44 -8.81 13.47 -0.34
N LEU A 45 -7.74 14.25 -0.18
CA LEU A 45 -7.58 15.24 0.89
C LEU A 45 -8.07 16.65 0.50
N ASN A 46 -8.64 16.81 -0.71
CA ASN A 46 -9.02 18.11 -1.26
C ASN A 46 -7.85 19.13 -1.27
N ASN A 47 -6.63 18.64 -1.46
CA ASN A 47 -5.44 19.47 -1.62
C ASN A 47 -4.83 19.26 -3.01
N PRO A 48 -5.22 20.06 -4.01
CA PRO A 48 -4.76 19.91 -5.39
C PRO A 48 -3.26 20.18 -5.57
N ARG A 49 -2.59 20.70 -4.55
CA ARG A 49 -1.16 21.01 -4.55
C ARG A 49 -0.31 19.88 -3.97
N LEU A 50 -0.93 18.83 -3.41
CA LEU A 50 -0.22 17.70 -2.80
C LEU A 50 0.13 16.63 -3.83
N GLY A 51 1.43 16.36 -3.98
CA GLY A 51 1.97 15.29 -4.80
C GLY A 51 2.88 14.35 -4.03
N PHE A 52 3.26 13.26 -4.66
CA PHE A 52 4.21 12.29 -4.13
C PHE A 52 5.43 12.14 -5.03
N VAL A 53 6.62 12.20 -4.45
CA VAL A 53 7.88 11.90 -5.13
C VAL A 53 8.40 10.56 -4.62
N CYS A 54 8.43 9.56 -5.49
CA CYS A 54 8.96 8.23 -5.21
C CYS A 54 10.48 8.24 -5.47
N VAL A 55 11.25 8.00 -4.42
CA VAL A 55 12.72 7.98 -4.47
C VAL A 55 13.26 6.56 -4.54
N SER A 56 12.53 5.59 -3.98
CA SER A 56 12.91 4.18 -3.99
C SER A 56 11.66 3.32 -4.15
N GLU A 57 11.69 2.39 -5.09
CA GLU A 57 10.60 1.46 -5.38
C GLU A 57 10.78 0.14 -4.62
N ASP A 58 9.69 -0.61 -4.39
CA ASP A 58 9.70 -1.85 -3.58
C ASP A 58 10.65 -2.93 -4.08
N VAL A 59 10.75 -3.09 -5.41
CA VAL A 59 11.46 -4.23 -6.02
C VAL A 59 12.89 -3.85 -6.42
N THR A 60 13.07 -2.63 -6.88
CA THR A 60 14.35 -2.16 -7.45
C THR A 60 15.05 -1.15 -6.56
N GLY A 61 14.36 -0.61 -5.57
CA GLY A 61 14.89 0.43 -4.72
C GLY A 61 15.75 -0.12 -3.59
N GLN A 62 16.81 0.60 -3.27
CA GLN A 62 17.76 0.24 -2.21
C GLN A 62 17.11 0.14 -0.83
N PHE A 63 16.07 0.93 -0.58
CA PHE A 63 15.41 1.07 0.72
C PHE A 63 13.98 0.52 0.74
N GLY A 64 13.58 -0.22 -0.28
CA GLY A 64 12.18 -0.53 -0.51
C GLY A 64 11.37 0.72 -0.87
N LEU A 65 10.06 0.71 -0.69
CA LEU A 65 9.26 1.88 -1.02
C LEU A 65 9.57 3.05 -0.07
N CYS A 66 10.10 4.10 -0.65
CA CYS A 66 10.43 5.32 0.05
C CYS A 66 10.22 6.53 -0.85
N GLY A 67 9.80 7.63 -0.28
CA GLY A 67 9.59 8.88 -0.96
C GLY A 67 9.09 9.96 -0.02
N TYR A 68 8.51 11.00 -0.55
CA TYR A 68 7.94 12.06 0.26
C TYR A 68 6.71 12.67 -0.39
N PHE A 69 5.76 13.06 0.44
CA PHE A 69 4.72 13.99 0.05
C PHE A 69 5.28 15.39 0.04
N LYS A 70 4.87 16.16 -0.97
CA LYS A 70 5.26 17.57 -1.11
C LYS A 70 4.04 18.39 -1.49
N GLU A 71 3.87 19.50 -0.82
CA GLU A 71 2.92 20.53 -1.21
C GLU A 71 3.64 21.56 -2.09
N TYR A 72 3.10 21.77 -3.28
CA TYR A 72 3.64 22.67 -4.30
C TYR A 72 2.96 24.04 -4.18
N ASP A 73 3.52 25.04 -4.83
CA ASP A 73 3.00 26.39 -4.89
C ASP A 73 1.86 26.58 -5.91
N HIS A 74 1.58 25.54 -6.71
CA HIS A 74 0.55 25.52 -7.74
C HIS A 74 -0.30 24.23 -7.67
N ASN A 75 -1.44 24.24 -8.36
CA ASN A 75 -2.27 23.05 -8.51
C ASN A 75 -1.62 22.09 -9.50
N LEU A 76 -1.53 20.82 -9.11
CA LEU A 76 -0.91 19.77 -9.90
C LEU A 76 -1.88 19.20 -10.94
N SER A 77 -1.42 19.07 -12.17
CA SER A 77 -2.04 18.20 -13.17
C SER A 77 -1.94 16.73 -12.76
N PRO A 78 -2.74 15.82 -13.33
CA PRO A 78 -2.65 14.39 -13.02
C PRO A 78 -1.24 13.80 -13.15
N ASP A 79 -0.48 14.24 -14.14
CA ASP A 79 0.87 13.72 -14.42
C ASP A 79 1.93 14.25 -13.44
N GLU A 80 1.66 15.37 -12.78
CA GLU A 80 2.57 15.96 -11.79
C GLU A 80 2.38 15.40 -10.38
N ARG A 81 1.29 14.65 -10.13
CA ARG A 81 0.97 14.13 -8.79
C ARG A 81 1.89 13.01 -8.31
N LEU A 82 2.57 12.33 -9.25
CA LEU A 82 3.53 11.29 -8.95
C LEU A 82 4.77 11.47 -9.81
N ILE A 83 5.90 11.68 -9.15
CA ILE A 83 7.21 11.85 -9.78
C ILE A 83 8.13 10.73 -9.29
N PHE A 84 8.93 10.15 -10.17
CA PHE A 84 10.00 9.21 -9.81
C PHE A 84 11.35 9.94 -9.83
N SER A 85 12.07 9.89 -8.72
CA SER A 85 13.36 10.56 -8.53
C SER A 85 14.39 9.63 -7.87
N PRO A 86 14.84 8.58 -8.57
CA PRO A 86 15.70 7.53 -7.99
C PRO A 86 17.09 8.02 -7.58
N ASP A 87 17.53 9.15 -8.10
CA ASP A 87 18.85 9.74 -7.80
C ASP A 87 18.83 10.62 -6.54
N GLU A 88 17.65 10.89 -5.99
CA GLU A 88 17.54 11.69 -4.77
C GLU A 88 17.93 10.87 -3.54
N ARG A 89 18.71 11.48 -2.65
CA ARG A 89 19.13 10.81 -1.41
C ARG A 89 18.01 10.77 -0.38
N VAL A 90 17.73 9.56 0.12
CA VAL A 90 16.85 9.36 1.25
C VAL A 90 17.56 9.83 2.53
N PRO A 91 16.92 10.67 3.36
CA PRO A 91 17.49 11.08 4.63
C PRO A 91 17.64 9.89 5.59
N LEU A 92 18.55 10.01 6.53
CA LEU A 92 18.66 9.05 7.62
C LEU A 92 17.34 9.04 8.42
N TYR A 93 16.90 7.84 8.78
CA TYR A 93 15.70 7.70 9.60
C TYR A 93 15.94 8.24 11.00
N ASP A 94 15.11 9.18 11.42
CA ASP A 94 15.07 9.72 12.78
C ASP A 94 13.74 9.35 13.45
N ALA A 95 13.82 8.44 14.42
CA ALA A 95 12.63 7.99 15.15
C ALA A 95 12.00 9.11 16.01
N THR A 96 12.77 10.13 16.39
CA THR A 96 12.29 11.24 17.21
C THR A 96 11.47 12.24 16.40
N ALA A 97 11.71 12.30 15.08
CA ALA A 97 10.97 13.15 14.14
C ALA A 97 9.67 12.50 13.66
N GLN A 98 9.39 11.25 14.05
CA GLN A 98 8.17 10.56 13.62
C GLN A 98 6.94 11.14 14.34
N PRO A 99 5.93 11.67 13.62
CA PRO A 99 4.72 12.15 14.25
C PRO A 99 3.96 10.98 14.90
N ALA A 100 3.52 11.19 16.12
CA ALA A 100 2.64 10.22 16.80
C ALA A 100 1.18 10.55 16.48
N PRO A 101 0.36 9.55 16.11
CA PRO A 101 -1.08 9.78 15.95
C PRO A 101 -1.69 10.17 17.30
N PRO A 102 -2.72 11.03 17.32
CA PRO A 102 -3.42 11.39 18.56
C PRO A 102 -4.00 10.15 19.22
N GLN A 103 -3.47 9.75 20.37
CA GLN A 103 -3.91 8.52 21.07
C GLN A 103 -5.39 8.56 21.47
N SER A 104 -5.94 9.75 21.74
CA SER A 104 -7.35 9.95 22.02
C SER A 104 -8.28 9.57 20.86
N GLU A 105 -7.79 9.69 19.63
CA GLU A 105 -8.56 9.40 18.42
C GLU A 105 -8.27 8.00 17.86
N TRP A 106 -7.08 7.45 18.08
CA TRP A 106 -6.61 6.17 17.55
C TRP A 106 -6.42 5.14 18.67
N ASN A 107 -7.52 4.74 19.29
CA ASN A 107 -7.50 3.60 20.21
C ASN A 107 -7.44 2.25 19.44
N GLU A 108 -7.15 1.17 20.16
CA GLU A 108 -6.98 -0.16 19.60
C GLU A 108 -8.21 -0.64 18.81
N VAL A 109 -9.41 -0.37 19.28
CA VAL A 109 -10.67 -0.76 18.62
C VAL A 109 -10.80 -0.05 17.27
N ARG A 110 -10.50 1.25 17.23
CA ARG A 110 -10.54 2.04 15.99
C ARG A 110 -9.49 1.56 14.98
N LEU A 111 -8.29 1.26 15.46
CA LEU A 111 -7.20 0.75 14.62
C LEU A 111 -7.59 -0.62 14.02
N LEU A 112 -8.10 -1.53 14.81
CA LEU A 112 -8.56 -2.85 14.36
C LEU A 112 -9.68 -2.74 13.32
N LYS A 113 -10.66 -1.87 13.56
CA LYS A 113 -11.75 -1.58 12.62
C LYS A 113 -11.22 -1.00 11.31
N ALA A 114 -10.29 -0.05 11.37
CA ALA A 114 -9.70 0.56 10.19
C ALA A 114 -8.92 -0.47 9.36
N THR A 115 -8.10 -1.30 10.01
CA THR A 115 -7.33 -2.37 9.36
C THR A 115 -8.23 -3.38 8.66
N ARG A 116 -9.30 -3.82 9.33
CA ARG A 116 -10.29 -4.73 8.75
C ARG A 116 -11.01 -4.11 7.55
N ASN A 117 -11.50 -2.90 7.68
CA ASN A 117 -12.21 -2.21 6.59
C ASN A 117 -11.28 -2.02 5.38
N TYR A 118 -10.04 -1.64 5.63
CA TYR A 118 -9.03 -1.48 4.60
C TYR A 118 -8.81 -2.79 3.80
N ALA A 119 -8.63 -3.92 4.50
CA ALA A 119 -8.46 -5.21 3.86
C ALA A 119 -9.68 -5.63 3.03
N VAL A 120 -10.89 -5.41 3.54
CA VAL A 120 -12.15 -5.74 2.85
C VAL A 120 -12.31 -4.90 1.58
N GLU A 121 -12.11 -3.58 1.66
CA GLU A 121 -12.19 -2.69 0.51
C GLU A 121 -11.13 -3.00 -0.55
N TYR A 122 -9.96 -3.45 -0.12
CA TYR A 122 -8.90 -3.86 -1.05
C TYR A 122 -9.33 -5.05 -1.91
N ILE A 123 -9.92 -6.08 -1.28
CA ILE A 123 -10.42 -7.27 -2.00
C ILE A 123 -11.58 -6.87 -2.91
N ARG A 124 -12.53 -6.11 -2.39
CA ARG A 124 -13.73 -5.69 -3.12
C ARG A 124 -13.39 -4.89 -4.39
N ASN A 125 -12.55 -3.87 -4.25
CA ASN A 125 -12.14 -3.04 -5.38
C ASN A 125 -11.18 -3.78 -6.32
N GLY A 126 -10.29 -4.61 -5.77
CA GLY A 126 -9.36 -5.41 -6.56
C GLY A 126 -10.06 -6.42 -7.46
N ILE A 127 -11.10 -7.11 -6.98
CA ILE A 127 -11.88 -8.04 -7.80
C ILE A 127 -12.64 -7.27 -8.89
N ALA A 128 -13.29 -6.16 -8.58
CA ALA A 128 -13.99 -5.34 -9.57
C ALA A 128 -13.04 -4.86 -10.68
N SER A 129 -11.88 -4.32 -10.31
CA SER A 129 -10.87 -3.87 -11.27
C SER A 129 -10.29 -5.03 -12.09
N LEU A 130 -10.13 -6.22 -11.49
CA LEU A 130 -9.68 -7.41 -12.20
C LEU A 130 -10.68 -7.82 -13.29
N ILE A 131 -11.98 -7.78 -12.98
CA ILE A 131 -13.06 -8.07 -13.95
C ILE A 131 -13.00 -7.08 -15.11
N GLU A 132 -12.86 -5.79 -14.84
CA GLU A 132 -12.75 -4.76 -15.88
C GLU A 132 -11.57 -4.99 -16.82
N VAL A 133 -10.43 -5.46 -16.30
CA VAL A 133 -9.19 -5.63 -17.09
C VAL A 133 -9.17 -6.94 -17.88
N VAL A 134 -9.61 -8.05 -17.28
CA VAL A 134 -9.43 -9.40 -17.88
C VAL A 134 -10.74 -10.12 -18.21
N GLY A 135 -11.89 -9.56 -17.87
CA GLY A 135 -13.21 -10.14 -18.04
C GLY A 135 -13.57 -11.17 -16.97
N ASP A 136 -14.86 -11.47 -16.82
CA ASP A 136 -15.43 -12.27 -15.73
C ASP A 136 -14.78 -13.64 -15.56
N ALA A 137 -14.75 -14.45 -16.61
CA ALA A 137 -14.27 -15.85 -16.53
C ALA A 137 -12.80 -15.95 -16.11
N ARG A 138 -11.97 -15.02 -16.61
CA ARG A 138 -10.54 -14.99 -16.27
C ARG A 138 -10.31 -14.42 -14.87
N ALA A 139 -11.09 -13.41 -14.49
CA ALA A 139 -11.06 -12.85 -13.15
C ALA A 139 -11.45 -13.87 -12.10
N GLU A 140 -12.52 -14.64 -12.32
CA GLU A 140 -12.94 -15.75 -11.45
C GLU A 140 -11.83 -16.78 -11.29
N ALA A 141 -11.24 -17.26 -12.38
CA ALA A 141 -10.16 -18.24 -12.34
C ALA A 141 -8.95 -17.74 -11.55
N LEU A 142 -8.55 -16.49 -11.74
CA LEU A 142 -7.43 -15.86 -11.03
C LEU A 142 -7.75 -15.65 -9.55
N ALA A 143 -8.93 -15.14 -9.21
CA ALA A 143 -9.36 -14.92 -7.84
C ALA A 143 -9.47 -16.23 -7.05
N CYS A 144 -10.06 -17.28 -7.63
CA CYS A 144 -10.14 -18.61 -7.04
C CYS A 144 -8.74 -19.21 -6.81
N ARG A 145 -7.83 -19.05 -7.75
CA ARG A 145 -6.45 -19.51 -7.60
C ARG A 145 -5.72 -18.75 -6.48
N ALA A 146 -5.86 -17.44 -6.43
CA ALA A 146 -5.27 -16.63 -5.38
C ALA A 146 -5.83 -17.01 -4.00
N ALA A 147 -7.15 -17.20 -3.87
CA ALA A 147 -7.80 -17.62 -2.62
C ALA A 147 -7.29 -18.99 -2.15
N ARG A 148 -7.15 -19.96 -3.05
CA ARG A 148 -6.58 -21.28 -2.73
C ARG A 148 -5.14 -21.19 -2.22
N LEU A 149 -4.31 -20.42 -2.90
CA LEU A 149 -2.91 -20.22 -2.48
C LEU A 149 -2.82 -19.54 -1.11
N THR A 150 -3.64 -18.52 -0.88
CA THR A 150 -3.73 -17.85 0.42
C THR A 150 -4.21 -18.82 1.51
N GLY A 151 -5.24 -19.62 1.22
CA GLY A 151 -5.75 -20.65 2.15
C GLY A 151 -4.66 -21.67 2.52
N LEU A 152 -3.93 -22.18 1.53
CA LEU A 152 -2.84 -23.12 1.78
C LEU A 152 -1.70 -22.50 2.60
N GLN A 153 -1.34 -21.28 2.28
CA GLN A 153 -0.24 -20.57 2.95
C GLN A 153 -0.54 -20.23 4.42
N HIS A 154 -1.80 -19.90 4.71
CA HIS A 154 -2.22 -19.40 6.02
C HIS A 154 -3.16 -20.34 6.77
N TYR A 155 -3.29 -21.60 6.32
CA TYR A 155 -4.25 -22.56 6.85
C TYR A 155 -4.20 -22.68 8.39
N SER A 156 -3.03 -22.90 8.95
CA SER A 156 -2.88 -23.12 10.39
C SER A 156 -3.33 -21.90 11.22
N VAL A 157 -3.01 -20.69 10.75
CA VAL A 157 -3.41 -19.45 11.43
C VAL A 157 -4.91 -19.23 11.31
N MET A 158 -5.47 -19.46 10.12
CA MET A 158 -6.91 -19.31 9.87
C MET A 158 -7.71 -20.33 10.67
N ALA A 159 -7.30 -21.59 10.67
CA ALA A 159 -7.94 -22.67 11.41
C ALA A 159 -7.96 -22.37 12.92
N ALA A 160 -6.83 -21.95 13.49
CA ALA A 160 -6.74 -21.54 14.88
C ALA A 160 -7.67 -20.35 15.21
N THR A 161 -7.74 -19.36 14.30
CA THR A 161 -8.56 -18.15 14.51
C THR A 161 -10.06 -18.45 14.55
N ILE A 162 -10.53 -19.40 13.73
CA ILE A 162 -11.94 -19.80 13.69
C ILE A 162 -12.27 -20.97 14.63
N GLY A 163 -11.30 -21.46 15.40
CA GLY A 163 -11.47 -22.59 16.29
C GLY A 163 -11.73 -23.91 15.57
N ALA A 164 -11.31 -24.03 14.30
CA ALA A 164 -11.40 -25.29 13.56
C ALA A 164 -10.45 -26.29 14.22
N VAL A 165 -11.01 -27.37 14.72
CA VAL A 165 -10.24 -28.54 15.15
C VAL A 165 -9.83 -29.28 13.89
N ASP A 166 -8.60 -29.75 13.81
CA ASP A 166 -8.17 -30.61 12.73
C ASP A 166 -9.17 -31.79 12.64
N GLY A 167 -10.07 -31.69 11.68
CA GLY A 167 -11.00 -32.74 11.40
C GLY A 167 -10.26 -33.89 10.78
N GLY A 168 -10.25 -35.00 11.46
CA GLY A 168 -9.81 -36.24 10.88
C GLY A 168 -10.57 -36.61 9.62
#